data_c62ef4e2b1b2e19743507e9a66863176
#
_entry.id   c62ef4e2b1b2e19743507e9a66863176
#
_cell.length_a   1.000
_cell.length_b   1.000
_cell.length_c   1.000
_cell.angle_alpha   90.00
_cell.angle_beta   90.00
_cell.angle_gamma   90.00
#
_symmetry.space_group_name_H-M   'P 1'
#
loop_
_entity.id
_entity.type
_entity.pdbx_description
1 polymer ?
#
loop_
_entity_poly.entity_id
_entity_poly.type
_entity_poly.pdbx_seq_one_letter_code
_entity_poly.pdbx_strand_id
1 'polypeptide(L)'
;MNKAGTSRALLACIALGFGVSGPVAAAPSNGLCEARVNDTAVRLTACIQQQPLWRHLVAFQKIADQNPGTLGHGNRNTGTPGYRASVDYVAALMRRAGYRVTIQPYRWTRFSVTGVPVFGTATQNYTISRDWFVARLSGSGTVTARVQPVGSDGAGGSGSGCSAGDFVGFIRGHIALVERGSCAFDTQVANAEAAGAAAVVIANSEGTPDEAGRQERLDGGAFQARLVDSASIPVVGVISHAVGADLTRQYDGGHAPEVHLDIRARQRSDIDYNVIADSPFGDADHVIVVDAHLDSIYGAGMLDNASGSATILEIALKMARTRTHNRLRYIWFGGEELGLLGSHHYTRTLTAKALHRIVFDIDVDVTATPNFAILVADPANAGNVNRFPPNVVPDSRVGNKDFAEYFHSVGIESRNAGFGNDGTDSNSFSLAGIPNSGILTQQDCCKKHWEVQLWGGFLGNFEGNVPGFNGGCVDQPHRWCDNLSNNDRFVLEFVTKAVASVTFELANDASLGQTELE
;
A
#
# COMPACT_ATOMS: atom_id res chain seq x y z
N MET A 1 44.97 42.42 -19.19
CA MET A 1 45.93 41.80 -18.27
C MET A 1 45.31 41.81 -16.88
N ASN A 2 44.81 40.71 -16.41
CA ASN A 2 44.92 40.20 -15.03
C ASN A 2 44.11 38.88 -14.96
N LYS A 3 44.86 37.85 -14.62
CA LYS A 3 44.36 36.47 -14.46
C LYS A 3 43.71 36.35 -13.10
N ALA A 4 42.48 35.82 -13.07
CA ALA A 4 41.83 35.35 -11.82
C ALA A 4 42.02 33.84 -11.71
N GLY A 5 42.70 33.42 -10.66
CA GLY A 5 42.96 32.00 -10.37
C GLY A 5 41.76 31.33 -9.70
N THR A 6 41.45 30.17 -10.20
CA THR A 6 40.45 29.25 -9.60
C THR A 6 41.15 28.37 -8.56
N SER A 7 40.83 28.58 -7.27
CA SER A 7 41.23 27.67 -6.19
C SER A 7 40.27 26.49 -6.14
N ARG A 8 40.77 25.29 -6.45
CA ARG A 8 40.10 24.02 -6.17
C ARG A 8 40.36 23.64 -4.71
N ALA A 9 39.33 23.62 -3.90
CA ALA A 9 39.39 23.00 -2.58
C ALA A 9 39.27 21.48 -2.72
N LEU A 10 40.36 20.78 -2.36
CA LEU A 10 40.34 19.33 -2.17
C LEU A 10 39.74 19.04 -0.79
N LEU A 11 38.58 18.42 -0.73
CA LEU A 11 38.09 17.79 0.49
C LEU A 11 38.76 16.42 0.63
N ALA A 12 39.62 16.29 1.61
CA ALA A 12 40.18 15.01 2.00
C ALA A 12 39.20 14.28 2.91
N CYS A 13 38.63 13.18 2.42
CA CYS A 13 37.91 12.22 3.26
C CYS A 13 38.92 11.45 4.10
N ILE A 14 38.91 11.67 5.42
CA ILE A 14 39.64 10.85 6.38
C ILE A 14 38.78 9.58 6.61
N ALA A 15 39.20 8.49 6.00
CA ALA A 15 38.69 7.16 6.30
C ALA A 15 39.34 6.65 7.59
N LEU A 16 38.62 6.65 8.70
CA LEU A 16 39.01 5.93 9.91
C LEU A 16 38.73 4.43 9.68
N GLY A 17 39.75 3.71 9.31
CA GLY A 17 39.72 2.26 9.19
C GLY A 17 39.70 1.60 10.56
N PHE A 18 38.56 0.99 10.93
CA PHE A 18 38.53 -0.07 11.91
C PHE A 18 38.69 -1.40 11.17
N GLY A 19 39.92 -1.89 11.16
CA GLY A 19 40.22 -3.20 10.61
C GLY A 19 39.80 -4.31 11.57
N VAL A 20 38.70 -4.98 11.23
CA VAL A 20 38.48 -6.37 11.62
C VAL A 20 38.33 -7.13 10.31
N SER A 21 39.44 -7.57 9.77
CA SER A 21 39.50 -8.43 8.59
C SER A 21 39.34 -9.89 9.02
N GLY A 22 38.07 -10.31 9.24
CA GLY A 22 37.71 -11.70 9.06
C GLY A 22 37.54 -11.96 7.56
N PRO A 23 37.77 -13.18 7.05
CA PRO A 23 37.54 -13.48 5.65
C PRO A 23 36.05 -13.35 5.35
N VAL A 24 35.66 -12.29 4.63
CA VAL A 24 34.33 -12.20 4.03
C VAL A 24 34.27 -13.33 3.01
N ALA A 25 33.55 -14.39 3.34
CA ALA A 25 33.30 -15.46 2.39
C ALA A 25 32.61 -14.86 1.17
N ALA A 26 33.19 -15.04 -0.02
CA ALA A 26 32.57 -14.57 -1.25
C ALA A 26 31.14 -15.13 -1.37
N ALA A 27 30.19 -14.27 -1.73
CA ALA A 27 28.81 -14.73 -1.94
C ALA A 27 28.79 -15.89 -2.94
N PRO A 28 28.04 -16.97 -2.66
CA PRO A 28 28.00 -18.12 -3.53
C PRO A 28 27.41 -17.75 -4.91
N SER A 29 27.89 -18.41 -5.97
CA SER A 29 27.34 -18.19 -7.31
C SER A 29 25.87 -18.59 -7.37
N ASN A 30 25.05 -17.93 -8.21
CA ASN A 30 23.62 -18.24 -8.37
C ASN A 30 23.32 -19.72 -8.58
N GLY A 31 24.11 -20.43 -9.39
CA GLY A 31 23.93 -21.88 -9.62
C GLY A 31 24.13 -22.72 -8.36
N LEU A 32 25.03 -22.32 -7.46
CA LEU A 32 25.18 -23.00 -6.18
C LEU A 32 23.98 -22.75 -5.25
N CYS A 33 23.43 -21.54 -5.26
CA CYS A 33 22.25 -21.19 -4.47
C CYS A 33 20.97 -21.92 -4.88
N GLU A 34 20.81 -22.23 -6.15
CA GLU A 34 19.67 -22.96 -6.67
C GLU A 34 19.79 -24.47 -6.43
N ALA A 35 21.02 -24.98 -6.38
CA ALA A 35 21.30 -26.42 -6.23
C ALA A 35 21.32 -26.89 -4.76
N ARG A 36 21.62 -26.00 -3.81
CA ARG A 36 21.78 -26.38 -2.40
C ARG A 36 20.48 -26.25 -1.60
N VAL A 37 20.47 -26.85 -0.42
CA VAL A 37 19.46 -26.61 0.62
C VAL A 37 19.93 -25.43 1.47
N ASN A 38 19.10 -24.40 1.59
CA ASN A 38 19.36 -23.22 2.41
C ASN A 38 18.69 -23.42 3.79
N ASP A 39 19.29 -24.26 4.61
CA ASP A 39 18.79 -24.78 5.89
C ASP A 39 19.22 -23.96 7.12
N THR A 40 19.72 -22.76 6.90
CA THR A 40 19.97 -21.76 7.95
C THR A 40 19.69 -20.37 7.40
N ALA A 41 19.29 -19.43 8.27
CA ALA A 41 19.07 -18.03 7.88
C ALA A 41 20.31 -17.42 7.19
N VAL A 42 21.51 -17.71 7.69
CA VAL A 42 22.78 -17.26 7.09
C VAL A 42 22.97 -17.80 5.66
N ARG A 43 22.67 -19.07 5.43
CA ARG A 43 22.78 -19.67 4.08
C ARG A 43 21.73 -19.09 3.14
N LEU A 44 20.52 -18.87 3.63
CA LEU A 44 19.44 -18.31 2.83
C LEU A 44 19.76 -16.87 2.44
N THR A 45 20.09 -16.02 3.41
CA THR A 45 20.40 -14.59 3.17
C THR A 45 21.63 -14.40 2.27
N ALA A 46 22.65 -15.27 2.36
CA ALA A 46 23.78 -15.27 1.45
C ALA A 46 23.40 -15.59 -0.02
N CYS A 47 22.25 -16.24 -0.25
CA CYS A 47 21.74 -16.55 -1.58
C CYS A 47 20.78 -15.48 -2.12
N ILE A 48 20.39 -14.50 -1.33
CA ILE A 48 19.64 -13.34 -1.80
C ILE A 48 20.63 -12.36 -2.41
N GLN A 49 20.48 -12.10 -3.71
CA GLN A 49 21.41 -11.28 -4.49
C GLN A 49 20.64 -10.31 -5.39
N GLN A 50 21.23 -9.15 -5.68
CA GLN A 50 20.62 -8.07 -6.47
C GLN A 50 20.14 -8.55 -7.85
N GLN A 51 21.00 -9.28 -8.56
CA GLN A 51 20.72 -9.59 -9.96
C GLN A 51 19.51 -10.54 -10.15
N PRO A 52 19.33 -11.62 -9.38
CA PRO A 52 18.11 -12.43 -9.42
C PRO A 52 16.84 -11.63 -9.08
N LEU A 53 16.86 -10.86 -8.01
CA LEU A 53 15.76 -9.98 -7.60
C LEU A 53 15.38 -9.00 -8.72
N TRP A 54 16.37 -8.31 -9.27
CA TRP A 54 16.15 -7.34 -10.33
C TRP A 54 15.56 -7.95 -11.60
N ARG A 55 15.88 -9.22 -11.91
CA ARG A 55 15.26 -9.92 -13.04
C ARG A 55 13.75 -10.08 -12.86
N HIS A 56 13.26 -10.26 -11.64
CA HIS A 56 11.82 -10.30 -11.38
C HIS A 56 11.16 -8.96 -11.65
N LEU A 57 11.76 -7.85 -11.19
CA LEU A 57 11.27 -6.51 -11.49
C LEU A 57 11.27 -6.21 -13.01
N VAL A 58 12.34 -6.58 -13.71
CA VAL A 58 12.41 -6.45 -15.18
C VAL A 58 11.31 -7.25 -15.86
N ALA A 59 10.99 -8.45 -15.35
CA ALA A 59 9.91 -9.26 -15.89
C ALA A 59 8.54 -8.61 -15.67
N PHE A 60 8.27 -8.07 -14.48
CA PHE A 60 7.03 -7.35 -14.19
C PHE A 60 6.91 -6.07 -15.03
N GLN A 61 8.00 -5.30 -15.18
CA GLN A 61 7.99 -4.13 -16.06
C GLN A 61 7.66 -4.52 -17.50
N LYS A 62 8.29 -5.58 -18.01
CA LYS A 62 8.01 -6.07 -19.36
C LYS A 62 6.57 -6.53 -19.52
N ILE A 63 5.99 -7.18 -18.51
CA ILE A 63 4.56 -7.54 -18.51
C ILE A 63 3.71 -6.28 -18.60
N ALA A 64 4.01 -5.26 -17.79
CA ALA A 64 3.29 -3.99 -17.85
C ALA A 64 3.39 -3.35 -19.24
N ASP A 65 4.59 -3.24 -19.79
CA ASP A 65 4.85 -2.61 -21.10
C ASP A 65 4.12 -3.32 -22.25
N GLN A 66 3.96 -4.64 -22.16
CA GLN A 66 3.24 -5.46 -23.14
C GLN A 66 1.71 -5.39 -22.99
N ASN A 67 1.21 -4.78 -21.93
CA ASN A 67 -0.20 -4.68 -21.62
C ASN A 67 -0.59 -3.20 -21.35
N PRO A 68 -0.53 -2.35 -22.35
CA PRO A 68 -0.88 -0.94 -22.16
C PRO A 68 -2.36 -0.79 -21.80
N GLY A 69 -2.63 0.06 -20.81
CA GLY A 69 -3.98 0.44 -20.43
C GLY A 69 -4.62 1.41 -21.41
N THR A 70 -5.83 1.86 -21.09
CA THR A 70 -6.62 2.78 -21.93
C THR A 70 -5.93 4.10 -22.21
N LEU A 71 -4.95 4.49 -21.40
CA LEU A 71 -4.18 5.73 -21.54
C LEU A 71 -2.82 5.50 -22.21
N GLY A 72 -2.55 4.29 -22.74
CA GLY A 72 -1.33 3.97 -23.46
C GLY A 72 -0.11 3.66 -22.59
N HIS A 73 -0.25 3.70 -21.27
CA HIS A 73 0.80 3.32 -20.32
C HIS A 73 0.67 1.87 -19.90
N GLY A 74 1.80 1.18 -19.77
CA GLY A 74 1.82 -0.19 -19.28
C GLY A 74 1.25 -0.30 -17.88
N ASN A 75 0.47 -1.36 -17.60
CA ASN A 75 -0.11 -1.56 -16.29
C ASN A 75 -0.23 -3.04 -15.91
N ARG A 76 -0.36 -3.29 -14.61
CA ARG A 76 -0.65 -4.57 -14.00
C ARG A 76 -1.85 -4.48 -13.04
N ASN A 77 -2.74 -3.53 -13.32
CA ASN A 77 -3.88 -3.24 -12.46
C ASN A 77 -4.84 -4.43 -12.40
N THR A 78 -5.47 -4.62 -11.25
CA THR A 78 -6.56 -5.60 -11.06
C THR A 78 -7.56 -5.55 -12.21
N GLY A 79 -7.93 -6.72 -12.72
CA GLY A 79 -8.88 -6.86 -13.83
C GLY A 79 -8.31 -6.59 -15.22
N THR A 80 -6.99 -6.48 -15.37
CA THR A 80 -6.35 -6.24 -16.68
C THR A 80 -5.56 -7.46 -17.17
N PRO A 81 -5.27 -7.53 -18.49
CA PRO A 81 -4.39 -8.57 -19.00
C PRO A 81 -2.99 -8.54 -18.37
N GLY A 82 -2.47 -7.37 -17.99
CA GLY A 82 -1.18 -7.25 -17.32
C GLY A 82 -1.18 -7.88 -15.93
N TYR A 83 -2.25 -7.70 -15.17
CA TYR A 83 -2.40 -8.43 -13.92
C TYR A 83 -2.44 -9.96 -14.14
N ARG A 84 -3.26 -10.41 -15.08
CA ARG A 84 -3.34 -11.85 -15.39
C ARG A 84 -2.00 -12.43 -15.83
N ALA A 85 -1.23 -11.72 -16.63
CA ALA A 85 0.12 -12.14 -17.03
C ALA A 85 1.08 -12.20 -15.84
N SER A 86 0.93 -11.31 -14.84
CA SER A 86 1.68 -11.36 -13.58
C SER A 86 1.34 -12.60 -12.76
N VAL A 87 0.05 -12.94 -12.64
CA VAL A 87 -0.44 -14.18 -12.01
C VAL A 87 0.17 -15.41 -12.69
N ASP A 88 0.14 -15.47 -14.03
CA ASP A 88 0.68 -16.60 -14.79
C ASP A 88 2.21 -16.71 -14.64
N TYR A 89 2.94 -15.59 -14.60
CA TYR A 89 4.38 -15.54 -14.38
C TYR A 89 4.77 -16.12 -13.02
N VAL A 90 4.16 -15.63 -11.94
CA VAL A 90 4.43 -16.11 -10.57
C VAL A 90 4.05 -17.59 -10.43
N ALA A 91 2.84 -17.96 -10.85
CA ALA A 91 2.37 -19.33 -10.75
C ALA A 91 3.25 -20.33 -11.51
N ALA A 92 3.76 -19.94 -12.69
CA ALA A 92 4.66 -20.78 -13.46
C ALA A 92 6.02 -20.99 -12.77
N LEU A 93 6.58 -19.95 -12.13
CA LEU A 93 7.83 -20.06 -11.37
C LEU A 93 7.65 -20.95 -10.14
N MET A 94 6.58 -20.75 -9.38
CA MET A 94 6.32 -21.50 -8.17
C MET A 94 6.05 -23.00 -8.46
N ARG A 95 5.30 -23.32 -9.53
CA ARG A 95 5.11 -24.71 -9.95
C ARG A 95 6.44 -25.38 -10.34
N ARG A 96 7.29 -24.67 -11.10
CA ARG A 96 8.63 -25.20 -11.47
C ARG A 96 9.52 -25.42 -10.26
N ALA A 97 9.39 -24.60 -9.22
CA ALA A 97 10.11 -24.76 -7.96
C ALA A 97 9.59 -25.90 -7.08
N GLY A 98 8.44 -26.53 -7.43
CA GLY A 98 7.89 -27.68 -6.72
C GLY A 98 6.83 -27.32 -5.66
N TYR A 99 6.35 -26.09 -5.63
CA TYR A 99 5.25 -25.68 -4.77
C TYR A 99 3.90 -26.19 -5.28
N ARG A 100 2.98 -26.46 -4.37
CA ARG A 100 1.57 -26.71 -4.72
C ARG A 100 0.88 -25.38 -4.93
N VAL A 101 0.58 -25.04 -6.18
CA VAL A 101 0.04 -23.73 -6.56
C VAL A 101 -1.46 -23.82 -6.81
N THR A 102 -2.22 -22.99 -6.09
CA THR A 102 -3.64 -22.75 -6.29
C THR A 102 -3.84 -21.34 -6.84
N ILE A 103 -4.64 -21.19 -7.87
CA ILE A 103 -5.13 -19.92 -8.37
C ILE A 103 -6.54 -19.75 -7.81
N GLN A 104 -6.70 -18.87 -6.82
CA GLN A 104 -7.98 -18.65 -6.16
C GLN A 104 -8.73 -17.52 -6.84
N PRO A 105 -9.89 -17.78 -7.45
CA PRO A 105 -10.72 -16.71 -8.01
C PRO A 105 -11.46 -15.96 -6.90
N TYR A 106 -11.58 -14.64 -7.04
CA TYR A 106 -12.46 -13.83 -6.22
C TYR A 106 -13.31 -12.90 -7.09
N ARG A 107 -14.52 -12.58 -6.61
CA ARG A 107 -15.43 -11.64 -7.29
C ARG A 107 -15.21 -10.25 -6.75
N TRP A 108 -15.26 -9.28 -7.65
CA TRP A 108 -15.16 -7.87 -7.29
C TRP A 108 -16.06 -7.01 -8.19
N THR A 109 -16.29 -5.77 -7.79
CA THR A 109 -17.05 -4.82 -8.58
C THR A 109 -16.11 -3.93 -9.38
N ARG A 110 -16.06 -4.15 -10.70
CA ARG A 110 -15.40 -3.22 -11.61
C ARG A 110 -16.22 -1.95 -11.71
N PHE A 111 -15.58 -0.85 -11.40
CA PHE A 111 -16.13 0.49 -11.53
C PHE A 111 -15.52 1.20 -12.73
N SER A 112 -16.32 1.93 -13.48
CA SER A 112 -15.86 2.79 -14.57
C SER A 112 -16.78 3.99 -14.72
N VAL A 113 -16.19 5.13 -15.10
CA VAL A 113 -16.92 6.34 -15.47
C VAL A 113 -16.99 6.41 -16.98
N THR A 114 -18.16 6.72 -17.52
CA THR A 114 -18.40 6.85 -18.96
C THR A 114 -18.67 8.32 -19.32
N GLY A 115 -18.07 8.78 -20.42
CA GLY A 115 -18.10 10.20 -20.80
C GLY A 115 -17.16 11.04 -19.93
N VAL A 116 -17.32 12.34 -20.02
CA VAL A 116 -16.57 13.31 -19.19
C VAL A 116 -17.47 13.70 -18.03
N PRO A 117 -17.13 13.38 -16.78
CA PRO A 117 -17.92 13.81 -15.66
C PRO A 117 -17.79 15.32 -15.45
N VAL A 118 -18.85 15.93 -14.89
CA VAL A 118 -18.93 17.37 -14.68
C VAL A 118 -19.10 17.65 -13.19
N PHE A 119 -18.37 18.63 -12.69
CA PHE A 119 -18.54 19.23 -11.37
C PHE A 119 -18.22 20.72 -11.47
N GLY A 120 -19.18 21.58 -11.15
CA GLY A 120 -19.00 23.03 -11.23
C GLY A 120 -20.20 23.83 -10.77
N THR A 121 -20.00 25.13 -10.65
CA THR A 121 -21.04 26.15 -10.41
C THR A 121 -21.41 26.83 -11.71
N ALA A 122 -22.38 27.73 -11.70
CA ALA A 122 -22.74 28.53 -12.88
C ALA A 122 -21.57 29.39 -13.41
N THR A 123 -20.60 29.71 -12.58
CA THR A 123 -19.46 30.59 -12.91
C THR A 123 -18.12 29.88 -13.01
N GLN A 124 -18.00 28.63 -12.53
CA GLN A 124 -16.75 27.92 -12.47
C GLN A 124 -16.93 26.43 -12.71
N ASN A 125 -16.20 25.88 -13.67
CA ASN A 125 -16.03 24.44 -13.84
C ASN A 125 -14.73 23.99 -13.19
N TYR A 126 -14.81 22.99 -12.32
CA TYR A 126 -13.65 22.38 -11.69
C TYR A 126 -13.05 21.33 -12.61
N THR A 127 -11.72 21.28 -12.67
CA THR A 127 -10.98 20.35 -13.54
C THR A 127 -10.80 19.01 -12.84
N ILE A 128 -11.31 17.94 -13.45
CA ILE A 128 -11.10 16.58 -12.97
C ILE A 128 -9.60 16.24 -12.92
N SER A 129 -9.20 15.42 -11.95
CA SER A 129 -7.82 15.01 -11.67
C SER A 129 -6.89 16.12 -11.17
N ARG A 130 -7.38 17.36 -11.06
CA ARG A 130 -6.67 18.47 -10.43
C ARG A 130 -7.43 18.99 -9.21
N ASP A 131 -8.69 19.33 -9.42
CA ASP A 131 -9.54 19.95 -8.39
C ASP A 131 -10.42 18.93 -7.68
N TRP A 132 -10.72 17.81 -8.37
CA TRP A 132 -11.63 16.78 -7.90
C TRP A 132 -11.46 15.44 -8.64
N PHE A 133 -12.04 14.40 -8.06
CA PHE A 133 -12.16 13.06 -8.65
C PHE A 133 -13.59 12.52 -8.47
N VAL A 134 -13.97 11.54 -9.28
CA VAL A 134 -15.15 10.71 -9.01
C VAL A 134 -14.74 9.65 -7.99
N ALA A 135 -15.50 9.49 -6.91
CA ALA A 135 -15.24 8.42 -5.95
C ALA A 135 -15.38 7.05 -6.64
N ARG A 136 -14.49 6.12 -6.32
CA ARG A 136 -14.69 4.72 -6.74
C ARG A 136 -15.99 4.19 -6.14
N LEU A 137 -16.78 3.47 -6.90
CA LEU A 137 -18.12 2.96 -6.56
C LEU A 137 -19.17 4.05 -6.30
N SER A 138 -18.94 5.30 -6.76
CA SER A 138 -19.97 6.33 -6.81
C SER A 138 -21.23 5.84 -7.53
N GLY A 139 -22.38 6.28 -7.08
CA GLY A 139 -23.63 6.19 -7.86
C GLY A 139 -23.56 7.03 -9.13
N SER A 140 -24.51 6.81 -10.02
CA SER A 140 -24.71 7.55 -11.27
C SER A 140 -25.84 8.57 -11.09
N GLY A 141 -25.67 9.77 -11.66
CA GLY A 141 -26.74 10.76 -11.66
C GLY A 141 -26.31 12.11 -12.18
N THR A 142 -27.30 12.90 -12.59
CA THR A 142 -27.15 14.32 -12.87
C THR A 142 -27.90 15.09 -11.79
N VAL A 143 -27.21 15.94 -11.05
CA VAL A 143 -27.72 16.71 -9.92
C VAL A 143 -27.41 18.17 -10.14
N THR A 144 -28.42 19.03 -9.93
CA THR A 144 -28.23 20.49 -9.80
C THR A 144 -28.89 20.89 -8.50
N ALA A 145 -28.10 21.22 -7.50
CA ALA A 145 -28.58 21.53 -6.15
C ALA A 145 -27.61 22.42 -5.39
N ARG A 146 -28.11 23.02 -4.32
CA ARG A 146 -27.27 23.83 -3.43
C ARG A 146 -26.35 22.95 -2.61
N VAL A 147 -25.12 23.40 -2.43
CA VAL A 147 -24.17 22.77 -1.52
C VAL A 147 -24.45 23.24 -0.10
N GLN A 148 -24.44 22.29 0.84
CA GLN A 148 -24.58 22.57 2.27
C GLN A 148 -23.45 21.86 3.03
N PRO A 149 -22.55 22.61 3.69
CA PRO A 149 -21.58 22.03 4.60
C PRO A 149 -22.28 21.33 5.77
N VAL A 150 -21.79 20.16 6.13
CA VAL A 150 -22.34 19.35 7.22
C VAL A 150 -21.78 19.87 8.55
N GLY A 151 -22.60 19.92 9.60
CA GLY A 151 -22.20 20.42 10.92
C GLY A 151 -21.98 21.94 11.01
N SER A 152 -22.45 22.72 10.02
CA SER A 152 -22.25 24.17 9.95
C SER A 152 -23.24 24.99 10.77
N ASP A 153 -24.21 24.36 11.42
CA ASP A 153 -25.31 25.03 12.14
C ASP A 153 -24.99 25.41 13.59
N GLY A 154 -23.72 25.30 14.02
CA GLY A 154 -23.28 25.63 15.38
C GLY A 154 -23.66 24.60 16.44
N ALA A 155 -24.25 23.45 16.03
CA ALA A 155 -24.66 22.39 16.94
C ALA A 155 -23.47 21.49 17.42
N GLY A 156 -22.22 21.90 17.14
CA GLY A 156 -21.03 21.17 17.58
C GLY A 156 -20.70 19.93 16.72
N GLY A 157 -21.22 19.83 15.50
CA GLY A 157 -20.84 18.82 14.53
C GLY A 157 -19.38 18.96 14.08
N SER A 158 -18.75 17.83 13.79
CA SER A 158 -17.33 17.80 13.37
C SER A 158 -17.09 18.25 11.93
N GLY A 159 -18.13 18.50 11.16
CA GLY A 159 -18.04 18.76 9.71
C GLY A 159 -17.68 17.52 8.89
N SER A 160 -17.32 16.44 9.56
CA SER A 160 -16.78 15.24 8.90
C SER A 160 -17.85 14.32 8.31
N GLY A 161 -19.12 14.41 8.75
CA GLY A 161 -20.16 13.47 8.34
C GLY A 161 -20.00 12.06 8.89
N CYS A 162 -19.14 11.88 9.89
CA CYS A 162 -18.86 10.55 10.49
C CYS A 162 -20.00 10.03 11.40
N SER A 163 -20.90 10.91 11.80
CA SER A 163 -22.07 10.57 12.62
C SER A 163 -23.37 11.11 12.03
N ALA A 164 -24.49 10.49 12.32
CA ALA A 164 -25.80 11.03 11.96
C ALA A 164 -26.08 12.41 12.59
N GLY A 165 -25.47 12.70 13.75
CA GLY A 165 -25.57 14.00 14.42
C GLY A 165 -24.99 15.15 13.60
N ASP A 166 -24.00 14.87 12.76
CA ASP A 166 -23.37 15.89 11.90
C ASP A 166 -24.37 16.45 10.86
N PHE A 167 -25.44 15.70 10.58
CA PHE A 167 -26.49 16.07 9.60
C PHE A 167 -27.72 16.74 10.23
N VAL A 168 -27.66 17.13 11.50
CA VAL A 168 -28.72 17.94 12.11
C VAL A 168 -28.82 19.26 11.36
N GLY A 169 -30.01 19.66 10.93
CA GLY A 169 -30.22 20.85 10.12
C GLY A 169 -29.90 20.71 8.62
N PHE A 170 -29.48 19.53 8.17
CA PHE A 170 -29.24 19.30 6.74
C PHE A 170 -30.56 19.26 5.95
N ILE A 171 -30.61 20.00 4.85
CA ILE A 171 -31.80 20.11 3.99
C ILE A 171 -31.77 18.98 2.95
N ARG A 172 -32.78 18.11 3.00
CA ARG A 172 -32.95 17.03 2.02
C ARG A 172 -32.92 17.56 0.58
N GLY A 173 -32.21 16.87 -0.30
CA GLY A 173 -32.05 17.26 -1.69
C GLY A 173 -30.91 18.24 -1.94
N HIS A 174 -30.27 18.76 -0.92
CA HIS A 174 -28.99 19.48 -1.07
C HIS A 174 -27.84 18.51 -1.34
N ILE A 175 -26.73 19.04 -1.83
CA ILE A 175 -25.45 18.33 -1.93
C ILE A 175 -24.75 18.46 -0.58
N ALA A 176 -24.44 17.34 0.06
CA ALA A 176 -23.69 17.34 1.31
C ALA A 176 -22.20 17.62 1.04
N LEU A 177 -21.66 18.68 1.63
CA LEU A 177 -20.21 18.92 1.67
C LEU A 177 -19.71 18.45 3.04
N VAL A 178 -18.93 17.36 3.02
CA VAL A 178 -18.31 16.77 4.20
C VAL A 178 -16.81 16.99 4.17
N GLU A 179 -16.20 17.19 5.31
CA GLU A 179 -14.74 17.23 5.44
C GLU A 179 -14.16 15.83 5.62
N ARG A 180 -12.99 15.56 5.04
CA ARG A 180 -12.23 14.34 5.32
C ARG A 180 -12.03 14.21 6.84
N GLY A 181 -12.53 13.13 7.41
CA GLY A 181 -12.52 12.88 8.85
C GLY A 181 -11.77 11.60 9.24
N SER A 182 -11.99 11.16 10.46
CA SER A 182 -11.38 9.96 11.04
C SER A 182 -12.11 8.66 10.70
N CYS A 183 -13.27 8.72 10.04
CA CYS A 183 -14.02 7.53 9.63
C CYS A 183 -13.83 7.22 8.14
N ALA A 184 -14.19 5.99 7.75
CA ALA A 184 -14.18 5.57 6.36
C ALA A 184 -15.13 6.41 5.50
N PHE A 185 -14.78 6.62 4.23
CA PHE A 185 -15.63 7.36 3.27
C PHE A 185 -17.02 6.73 3.12
N ASP A 186 -17.14 5.40 3.22
CA ASP A 186 -18.42 4.69 3.19
C ASP A 186 -19.35 5.15 4.32
N THR A 187 -18.81 5.39 5.52
CA THR A 187 -19.59 5.92 6.65
C THR A 187 -20.11 7.32 6.36
N GLN A 188 -19.27 8.19 5.80
CA GLN A 188 -19.65 9.56 5.42
C GLN A 188 -20.77 9.55 4.37
N VAL A 189 -20.61 8.71 3.33
CA VAL A 189 -21.59 8.57 2.25
C VAL A 189 -22.90 7.98 2.76
N ALA A 190 -22.85 6.91 3.56
CA ALA A 190 -24.05 6.28 4.13
C ALA A 190 -24.85 7.25 5.02
N ASN A 191 -24.19 8.04 5.84
CA ASN A 191 -24.85 9.07 6.68
C ASN A 191 -25.47 10.18 5.81
N ALA A 192 -24.82 10.61 4.75
CA ALA A 192 -25.35 11.60 3.81
C ALA A 192 -26.58 11.06 3.05
N GLU A 193 -26.54 9.80 2.59
CA GLU A 193 -27.68 9.13 1.96
C GLU A 193 -28.87 9.04 2.93
N ALA A 194 -28.63 8.63 4.17
CA ALA A 194 -29.67 8.56 5.21
C ALA A 194 -30.27 9.94 5.50
N ALA A 195 -29.48 11.02 5.47
CA ALA A 195 -29.94 12.39 5.62
C ALA A 195 -30.70 12.90 4.37
N GLY A 196 -30.67 12.17 3.26
CA GLY A 196 -31.35 12.49 2.02
C GLY A 196 -30.62 13.48 1.13
N ALA A 197 -29.29 13.47 1.16
CA ALA A 197 -28.48 14.21 0.23
C ALA A 197 -28.72 13.77 -1.22
N ALA A 198 -28.72 14.72 -2.17
CA ALA A 198 -28.81 14.43 -3.60
C ALA A 198 -27.47 13.95 -4.17
N ALA A 199 -26.37 14.37 -3.58
CA ALA A 199 -25.01 13.95 -3.87
C ALA A 199 -24.10 14.24 -2.65
N VAL A 200 -22.89 13.66 -2.65
CA VAL A 200 -21.88 13.94 -1.64
C VAL A 200 -20.63 14.53 -2.32
N VAL A 201 -20.07 15.56 -1.69
CA VAL A 201 -18.78 16.13 -2.02
C VAL A 201 -17.89 16.04 -0.78
N ILE A 202 -16.78 15.32 -0.90
CA ILE A 202 -15.82 15.17 0.20
C ILE A 202 -14.69 16.17 -0.02
N ALA A 203 -14.47 17.06 0.92
CA ALA A 203 -13.36 18.03 0.89
C ALA A 203 -12.16 17.51 1.68
N ASN A 204 -10.96 17.72 1.15
CA ASN A 204 -9.75 17.41 1.90
C ASN A 204 -9.55 18.41 3.04
N SER A 205 -8.84 17.97 4.09
CA SER A 205 -8.42 18.84 5.19
C SER A 205 -7.37 19.85 4.73
N GLU A 206 -7.15 20.88 5.53
CA GLU A 206 -6.02 21.78 5.34
C GLU A 206 -4.71 21.02 5.53
N GLY A 207 -3.80 21.17 4.58
CA GLY A 207 -2.52 20.49 4.64
C GLY A 207 -1.62 21.05 5.72
N THR A 208 -0.92 20.16 6.41
CA THR A 208 0.10 20.51 7.41
C THR A 208 1.46 20.58 6.72
N PRO A 209 2.24 21.65 6.87
CA PRO A 209 3.62 21.65 6.39
C PRO A 209 4.46 20.59 7.09
N ASP A 210 5.34 19.91 6.35
CA ASP A 210 6.35 19.03 6.92
C ASP A 210 7.44 19.83 7.67
N GLU A 211 8.39 19.14 8.30
CA GLU A 211 9.51 19.78 9.03
C GLU A 211 10.42 20.63 8.12
N ALA A 212 10.35 20.43 6.81
CA ALA A 212 11.06 21.26 5.82
C ALA A 212 10.19 22.43 5.31
N GLY A 213 8.99 22.65 5.87
CA GLY A 213 8.06 23.71 5.48
C GLY A 213 7.26 23.42 4.20
N ARG A 214 7.24 22.14 3.74
CA ARG A 214 6.44 21.73 2.58
C ARG A 214 5.11 21.17 3.04
N GLN A 215 4.08 21.41 2.23
CA GLN A 215 2.77 20.81 2.42
C GLN A 215 2.86 19.30 2.24
N GLU A 216 2.32 18.53 3.18
CA GLU A 216 2.17 17.10 2.96
C GLU A 216 1.24 16.84 1.77
N ARG A 217 1.59 15.83 0.98
CA ARG A 217 1.02 15.61 -0.33
C ARG A 217 -0.47 15.35 -0.34
N LEU A 218 -0.96 14.51 0.55
CA LEU A 218 -2.39 14.15 0.61
C LEU A 218 -3.23 15.20 1.32
N ASP A 219 -2.58 16.12 2.01
CA ASP A 219 -3.24 17.21 2.70
C ASP A 219 -3.41 18.39 1.75
N GLY A 220 -4.64 18.87 1.62
CA GLY A 220 -4.98 20.01 0.76
C GLY A 220 -5.19 19.68 -0.73
N GLY A 221 -4.61 18.65 -1.29
CA GLY A 221 -4.81 18.24 -2.69
C GLY A 221 -6.07 17.41 -2.93
N ALA A 222 -6.52 17.31 -4.18
CA ALA A 222 -7.60 16.41 -4.56
C ALA A 222 -7.07 14.98 -4.80
N PHE A 223 -7.85 13.97 -4.41
CA PHE A 223 -7.55 12.58 -4.72
C PHE A 223 -8.83 11.72 -4.83
N GLN A 224 -8.71 10.50 -5.30
CA GLN A 224 -9.87 9.61 -5.46
C GLN A 224 -10.23 8.95 -4.13
N ALA A 225 -11.44 9.19 -3.62
CA ALA A 225 -12.00 8.41 -2.52
C ALA A 225 -12.27 6.99 -2.97
N ARG A 226 -11.91 6.01 -2.15
CA ARG A 226 -12.22 4.59 -2.36
C ARG A 226 -13.39 4.20 -1.45
N LEU A 227 -14.53 3.86 -2.06
CA LEU A 227 -15.64 3.24 -1.36
C LEU A 227 -15.50 1.72 -1.46
N VAL A 228 -15.84 1.03 -0.40
CA VAL A 228 -15.94 -0.43 -0.35
C VAL A 228 -17.31 -0.86 -0.87
N ASP A 229 -18.36 -0.14 -0.47
CA ASP A 229 -19.74 -0.36 -0.89
C ASP A 229 -20.16 0.61 -1.99
N SER A 230 -21.08 0.18 -2.83
CA SER A 230 -21.63 1.01 -3.90
C SER A 230 -22.56 2.08 -3.35
N ALA A 231 -22.26 3.34 -3.61
CA ALA A 231 -23.17 4.43 -3.31
C ALA A 231 -24.39 4.43 -4.25
N SER A 232 -25.54 4.83 -3.74
CA SER A 232 -26.76 4.98 -4.55
C SER A 232 -26.87 6.36 -5.22
N ILE A 233 -26.15 7.36 -4.71
CA ILE A 233 -26.11 8.74 -5.19
C ILE A 233 -24.73 9.08 -5.77
N PRO A 234 -24.59 10.14 -6.61
CA PRO A 234 -23.31 10.60 -7.07
C PRO A 234 -22.40 11.03 -5.90
N VAL A 235 -21.14 10.56 -5.93
CA VAL A 235 -20.14 10.92 -4.95
C VAL A 235 -18.94 11.54 -5.68
N VAL A 236 -18.72 12.83 -5.44
CA VAL A 236 -17.47 13.52 -5.77
C VAL A 236 -16.46 13.05 -4.74
N GLY A 237 -15.45 12.33 -5.20
CA GLY A 237 -14.32 11.92 -4.38
C GLY A 237 -13.58 13.15 -3.86
N VAL A 238 -12.52 13.00 -3.14
CA VAL A 238 -11.95 14.10 -2.38
C VAL A 238 -11.57 15.27 -3.29
N ILE A 239 -12.23 16.41 -3.10
CA ILE A 239 -11.86 17.70 -3.71
C ILE A 239 -10.71 18.32 -2.93
N SER A 240 -9.95 19.24 -3.54
CA SER A 240 -8.91 19.98 -2.82
C SER A 240 -9.51 20.81 -1.69
N HIS A 241 -8.72 21.01 -0.62
CA HIS A 241 -9.08 21.90 0.50
C HIS A 241 -9.49 23.30 0.01
N ALA A 242 -8.74 23.85 -0.96
CA ALA A 242 -9.02 25.18 -1.50
C ALA A 242 -10.42 25.27 -2.12
N VAL A 243 -10.86 24.26 -2.87
CA VAL A 243 -12.21 24.19 -3.44
C VAL A 243 -13.26 24.01 -2.34
N GLY A 244 -13.01 23.11 -1.38
CA GLY A 244 -13.92 22.90 -0.23
C GLY A 244 -14.11 24.17 0.60
N ALA A 245 -13.02 24.84 0.98
CA ALA A 245 -13.06 26.08 1.74
C ALA A 245 -13.76 27.21 0.97
N ASP A 246 -13.63 27.26 -0.35
CA ASP A 246 -14.35 28.25 -1.16
C ASP A 246 -15.86 28.02 -1.16
N LEU A 247 -16.29 26.77 -1.34
CA LEU A 247 -17.72 26.40 -1.28
C LEU A 247 -18.31 26.70 0.11
N THR A 248 -17.57 26.42 1.18
CA THR A 248 -17.98 26.70 2.56
C THR A 248 -18.12 28.21 2.80
N ARG A 249 -17.13 29.02 2.38
CA ARG A 249 -17.20 30.49 2.51
C ARG A 249 -18.42 31.10 1.80
N GLN A 250 -18.76 30.57 0.60
CA GLN A 250 -19.93 31.05 -0.13
C GLN A 250 -21.22 30.71 0.64
N TYR A 251 -21.30 29.52 1.22
CA TYR A 251 -22.44 29.13 2.05
C TYR A 251 -22.58 30.03 3.31
N ASP A 252 -21.50 30.21 4.04
CA ASP A 252 -21.48 31.05 5.27
C ASP A 252 -21.78 32.52 4.98
N GLY A 253 -21.44 32.99 3.79
CA GLY A 253 -21.79 34.32 3.28
C GLY A 253 -23.28 34.49 2.90
N GLY A 254 -24.11 33.46 3.13
CA GLY A 254 -25.53 33.45 2.78
C GLY A 254 -25.82 33.21 1.29
N HIS A 255 -24.81 32.83 0.52
CA HIS A 255 -24.91 32.59 -0.91
C HIS A 255 -24.60 31.11 -1.23
N ALA A 256 -25.35 30.18 -0.62
CA ALA A 256 -25.17 28.75 -0.84
C ALA A 256 -25.02 28.43 -2.34
N PRO A 257 -23.85 27.99 -2.82
CA PRO A 257 -23.59 27.82 -4.25
C PRO A 257 -24.44 26.69 -4.80
N GLU A 258 -25.06 26.92 -5.96
CA GLU A 258 -25.69 25.87 -6.73
C GLU A 258 -24.64 25.19 -7.59
N VAL A 259 -24.52 23.85 -7.43
CA VAL A 259 -23.56 23.01 -8.14
C VAL A 259 -24.29 22.13 -9.10
N HIS A 260 -23.74 22.05 -10.31
CA HIS A 260 -24.11 21.05 -11.31
C HIS A 260 -23.10 19.91 -11.30
N LEU A 261 -23.60 18.69 -11.17
CA LEU A 261 -22.83 17.46 -11.13
C LEU A 261 -23.43 16.47 -12.12
N ASP A 262 -22.62 15.91 -13.03
CA ASP A 262 -23.00 14.79 -13.90
C ASP A 262 -21.94 13.68 -13.80
N ILE A 263 -22.31 12.56 -13.17
CA ILE A 263 -21.49 11.37 -13.04
C ILE A 263 -22.24 10.20 -13.68
N ARG A 264 -21.66 9.63 -14.72
CA ARG A 264 -22.18 8.43 -15.40
C ARG A 264 -21.30 7.24 -15.07
N ALA A 265 -21.61 6.60 -13.97
CA ALA A 265 -20.86 5.44 -13.48
C ALA A 265 -21.47 4.13 -14.01
N ARG A 266 -20.59 3.15 -14.23
CA ARG A 266 -20.99 1.76 -14.49
C ARG A 266 -20.29 0.85 -13.52
N GLN A 267 -21.06 -0.07 -12.97
CA GLN A 267 -20.57 -1.11 -12.08
C GLN A 267 -20.88 -2.47 -12.69
N ARG A 268 -19.91 -3.38 -12.64
CA ARG A 268 -20.03 -4.71 -13.22
C ARG A 268 -19.29 -5.70 -12.34
N SER A 269 -19.92 -6.84 -12.02
CA SER A 269 -19.21 -7.95 -11.38
C SER A 269 -18.13 -8.50 -12.33
N ASP A 270 -16.95 -8.69 -11.79
CA ASP A 270 -15.79 -9.25 -12.51
C ASP A 270 -15.08 -10.29 -11.61
N ILE A 271 -14.14 -11.03 -12.16
CA ILE A 271 -13.36 -12.04 -11.43
C ILE A 271 -11.88 -11.73 -11.62
N ASP A 272 -11.15 -11.79 -10.50
CA ASP A 272 -9.70 -11.78 -10.53
C ASP A 272 -9.15 -12.87 -9.59
N TYR A 273 -7.83 -12.93 -9.37
CA TYR A 273 -7.21 -14.12 -8.82
C TYR A 273 -6.11 -13.79 -7.83
N ASN A 274 -6.06 -14.55 -6.72
CA ASN A 274 -4.89 -14.68 -5.88
C ASN A 274 -4.03 -15.86 -6.35
N VAL A 275 -2.71 -15.78 -6.15
CA VAL A 275 -1.80 -16.90 -6.33
C VAL A 275 -1.38 -17.41 -4.96
N ILE A 276 -1.68 -18.65 -4.64
CA ILE A 276 -1.34 -19.29 -3.36
C ILE A 276 -0.38 -20.45 -3.66
N ALA A 277 0.76 -20.48 -2.99
CA ALA A 277 1.80 -21.48 -3.21
C ALA A 277 2.25 -22.09 -1.88
N ASP A 278 1.85 -23.33 -1.62
CA ASP A 278 2.22 -24.08 -0.43
C ASP A 278 3.54 -24.84 -0.62
N SER A 279 4.43 -24.71 0.36
CA SER A 279 5.62 -25.58 0.45
C SER A 279 5.22 -27.05 0.55
N PRO A 280 5.97 -27.96 -0.10
CA PRO A 280 5.77 -29.40 0.07
C PRO A 280 6.21 -29.90 1.46
N PHE A 281 6.90 -29.08 2.24
CA PHE A 281 7.45 -29.39 3.55
C PHE A 281 6.75 -28.61 4.66
N GLY A 282 7.03 -29.00 5.89
CA GLY A 282 6.50 -28.36 7.09
C GLY A 282 5.12 -28.86 7.52
N ASP A 283 4.79 -28.61 8.77
CA ASP A 283 3.51 -29.02 9.35
C ASP A 283 2.34 -28.26 8.69
N ALA A 284 1.35 -28.98 8.23
CA ALA A 284 0.17 -28.41 7.59
C ALA A 284 -0.82 -27.80 8.58
N ASP A 285 -0.70 -28.14 9.85
CA ASP A 285 -1.54 -27.59 10.91
C ASP A 285 -0.92 -26.33 11.54
N HIS A 286 0.34 -26.00 11.18
CA HIS A 286 1.03 -24.75 11.53
C HIS A 286 1.57 -24.08 10.25
N VAL A 287 0.88 -23.06 9.78
CA VAL A 287 1.18 -22.38 8.51
C VAL A 287 1.66 -20.95 8.78
N ILE A 288 2.85 -20.64 8.28
CA ILE A 288 3.32 -19.25 8.17
C ILE A 288 2.96 -18.76 6.78
N VAL A 289 2.20 -17.69 6.70
CA VAL A 289 1.94 -16.98 5.45
C VAL A 289 3.04 -15.95 5.23
N VAL A 290 3.46 -15.79 3.99
CA VAL A 290 4.33 -14.71 3.53
C VAL A 290 3.67 -14.13 2.29
N ASP A 291 3.23 -12.90 2.36
CA ASP A 291 2.44 -12.32 1.29
C ASP A 291 2.95 -10.98 0.79
N ALA A 292 2.44 -10.60 -0.36
CA ALA A 292 2.58 -9.30 -1.00
C ALA A 292 1.46 -9.16 -2.02
N HIS A 293 1.00 -7.95 -2.28
CA HIS A 293 0.09 -7.80 -3.41
C HIS A 293 0.82 -7.80 -4.75
N LEU A 294 0.09 -8.22 -5.79
CA LEU A 294 0.61 -8.41 -7.13
C LEU A 294 0.07 -7.40 -8.11
N ASP A 295 -1.04 -6.76 -7.80
CA ASP A 295 -1.61 -5.72 -8.63
C ASP A 295 -0.87 -4.38 -8.46
N SER A 296 -1.19 -3.45 -9.31
CA SER A 296 -0.75 -2.07 -9.27
C SER A 296 -1.94 -1.14 -9.43
N ILE A 297 -1.75 0.14 -9.17
CA ILE A 297 -2.73 1.17 -9.45
C ILE A 297 -2.23 2.10 -10.57
N TYR A 298 -2.98 2.24 -11.65
CA TYR A 298 -2.78 3.15 -12.78
C TYR A 298 -1.49 3.01 -13.60
N GLY A 299 -0.52 2.23 -13.19
CA GLY A 299 0.78 2.14 -13.83
C GLY A 299 1.38 0.75 -13.78
N ALA A 300 2.68 0.66 -13.99
CA ALA A 300 3.41 -0.58 -13.90
C ALA A 300 3.51 -1.10 -12.46
N GLY A 301 3.49 -0.21 -11.43
CA GLY A 301 3.55 -0.56 -10.02
C GLY A 301 4.83 -1.31 -9.67
N MET A 302 6.00 -0.71 -10.01
CA MET A 302 7.27 -1.41 -9.82
C MET A 302 7.76 -1.30 -8.39
N LEU A 303 7.56 -0.17 -7.74
CA LEU A 303 7.80 -0.01 -6.31
C LEU A 303 6.62 -0.57 -5.53
N ASP A 304 5.41 -0.19 -5.91
CA ASP A 304 4.16 -0.56 -5.26
C ASP A 304 3.30 -1.47 -6.19
N ASN A 305 3.32 -2.81 -6.03
CA ASN A 305 4.16 -3.58 -5.12
C ASN A 305 4.85 -4.75 -5.88
N ALA A 306 5.40 -4.49 -7.09
CA ALA A 306 6.23 -5.49 -7.74
C ALA A 306 7.51 -5.76 -6.92
N SER A 307 7.96 -4.79 -6.11
CA SER A 307 9.15 -4.94 -5.25
C SER A 307 8.91 -5.98 -4.14
N GLY A 308 7.81 -5.90 -3.41
CA GLY A 308 7.41 -6.90 -2.41
C GLY A 308 7.11 -8.25 -3.07
N SER A 309 6.36 -8.24 -4.17
CA SER A 309 6.09 -9.46 -4.95
C SER A 309 7.37 -10.17 -5.42
N ALA A 310 8.39 -9.42 -5.85
CA ALA A 310 9.71 -9.99 -6.23
C ALA A 310 10.49 -10.49 -5.01
N THR A 311 10.39 -9.78 -3.89
CA THR A 311 11.00 -10.16 -2.60
C THR A 311 10.53 -11.55 -2.17
N ILE A 312 9.22 -11.75 -2.03
CA ILE A 312 8.68 -13.04 -1.58
C ILE A 312 8.90 -14.15 -2.62
N LEU A 313 8.90 -13.81 -3.92
CA LEU A 313 9.17 -14.78 -4.99
C LEU A 313 10.61 -15.30 -4.93
N GLU A 314 11.61 -14.43 -4.79
CA GLU A 314 13.01 -14.84 -4.68
C GLU A 314 13.24 -15.68 -3.42
N ILE A 315 12.67 -15.28 -2.27
CA ILE A 315 12.74 -16.06 -1.02
C ILE A 315 12.15 -17.46 -1.24
N ALA A 316 10.96 -17.55 -1.80
CA ALA A 316 10.32 -18.83 -2.09
C ALA A 316 11.17 -19.73 -2.99
N LEU A 317 11.76 -19.17 -4.05
CA LEU A 317 12.64 -19.92 -4.95
C LEU A 317 13.88 -20.45 -4.23
N LYS A 318 14.47 -19.69 -3.30
CA LYS A 318 15.64 -20.11 -2.51
C LYS A 318 15.29 -21.09 -1.39
N MET A 319 14.04 -21.08 -0.91
CA MET A 319 13.55 -22.01 0.11
C MET A 319 12.87 -23.27 -0.46
N ALA A 320 12.76 -23.41 -1.76
CA ALA A 320 12.00 -24.49 -2.41
C ALA A 320 12.43 -25.92 -2.00
N ARG A 321 13.66 -26.11 -1.50
CA ARG A 321 14.19 -27.39 -1.03
C ARG A 321 14.41 -27.45 0.49
N THR A 322 14.11 -26.36 1.19
CA THR A 322 14.35 -26.24 2.63
C THR A 322 13.20 -26.91 3.38
N ARG A 323 13.54 -27.79 4.29
CA ARG A 323 12.57 -28.37 5.22
C ARG A 323 12.45 -27.47 6.43
N THR A 324 11.24 -27.06 6.73
CA THR A 324 10.92 -26.20 7.86
C THR A 324 10.02 -26.94 8.85
N HIS A 325 9.94 -26.47 10.10
CA HIS A 325 9.01 -26.98 11.07
C HIS A 325 7.56 -26.63 10.67
N ASN A 326 7.28 -25.35 10.51
CA ASN A 326 6.00 -24.84 10.06
C ASN A 326 5.95 -24.85 8.53
N ARG A 327 4.76 -25.05 7.96
CA ARG A 327 4.57 -24.97 6.51
C ARG A 327 4.59 -23.51 6.06
N LEU A 328 5.38 -23.23 5.02
CA LEU A 328 5.34 -21.93 4.35
C LEU A 328 4.26 -21.92 3.29
N ARG A 329 3.48 -20.86 3.29
CA ARG A 329 2.51 -20.50 2.26
C ARG A 329 2.83 -19.11 1.75
N TYR A 330 3.21 -19.01 0.49
CA TYR A 330 3.40 -17.73 -0.18
C TYR A 330 2.12 -17.32 -0.89
N ILE A 331 1.70 -16.06 -0.74
CA ILE A 331 0.49 -15.55 -1.38
C ILE A 331 0.81 -14.25 -2.11
N TRP A 332 0.37 -14.17 -3.36
CA TRP A 332 0.33 -12.93 -4.12
C TRP A 332 -1.14 -12.54 -4.26
N PHE A 333 -1.52 -11.51 -3.53
CA PHE A 333 -2.88 -11.02 -3.54
C PHE A 333 -3.15 -10.11 -4.73
N GLY A 334 -4.41 -10.05 -5.16
CA GLY A 334 -4.88 -9.10 -6.13
C GLY A 334 -5.94 -8.19 -5.54
N GLY A 335 -6.07 -6.99 -6.12
CA GLY A 335 -7.06 -6.02 -5.68
C GLY A 335 -6.77 -5.40 -4.33
N GLU A 336 -5.52 -5.42 -3.88
CA GLU A 336 -5.09 -4.66 -2.72
C GLU A 336 -5.43 -3.19 -2.92
N GLU A 337 -5.00 -2.63 -4.04
CA GLU A 337 -5.16 -1.25 -4.47
C GLU A 337 -6.64 -0.81 -4.62
N LEU A 338 -7.55 -1.76 -4.60
CA LEU A 338 -8.99 -1.52 -4.67
C LEU A 338 -9.70 -1.78 -3.32
N GLY A 339 -8.94 -1.88 -2.23
CA GLY A 339 -9.43 -2.08 -0.86
C GLY A 339 -9.31 -3.52 -0.41
N LEU A 340 -8.11 -4.11 -0.50
CA LEU A 340 -7.74 -5.42 0.07
C LEU A 340 -8.64 -6.57 -0.40
N LEU A 341 -9.10 -6.51 -1.67
CA LEU A 341 -10.15 -7.42 -2.16
C LEU A 341 -9.74 -8.89 -2.08
N GLY A 342 -8.49 -9.18 -2.48
CA GLY A 342 -7.96 -10.54 -2.51
C GLY A 342 -7.73 -11.12 -1.13
N SER A 343 -7.10 -10.38 -0.23
CA SER A 343 -6.81 -10.83 1.14
C SER A 343 -8.08 -10.94 2.00
N HIS A 344 -9.01 -10.00 1.86
CA HIS A 344 -10.33 -10.11 2.48
C HIS A 344 -11.10 -11.33 1.97
N HIS A 345 -11.07 -11.60 0.64
CA HIS A 345 -11.69 -12.80 0.12
C HIS A 345 -11.02 -14.04 0.68
N TYR A 346 -9.70 -14.08 0.71
CA TYR A 346 -8.94 -15.22 1.22
C TYR A 346 -9.30 -15.52 2.68
N THR A 347 -9.16 -14.56 3.58
CA THR A 347 -9.41 -14.76 5.02
C THR A 347 -10.88 -15.11 5.33
N ARG A 348 -11.83 -14.45 4.67
CA ARG A 348 -13.28 -14.66 4.90
C ARG A 348 -13.83 -15.97 4.33
N THR A 349 -13.15 -16.57 3.33
CA THR A 349 -13.61 -17.83 2.73
C THR A 349 -12.98 -19.07 3.33
N LEU A 350 -11.98 -18.91 4.18
CA LEU A 350 -11.41 -20.01 4.95
C LEU A 350 -12.41 -20.54 5.99
N THR A 351 -12.44 -21.86 6.16
CA THR A 351 -13.15 -22.45 7.30
C THR A 351 -12.42 -22.08 8.59
N ALA A 352 -13.13 -22.06 9.72
CA ALA A 352 -12.52 -21.79 11.04
C ALA A 352 -11.30 -22.69 11.30
N LYS A 353 -11.39 -23.98 10.93
CA LYS A 353 -10.27 -24.92 11.03
C LYS A 353 -9.07 -24.51 10.15
N ALA A 354 -9.31 -24.04 8.92
CA ALA A 354 -8.24 -23.64 8.01
C ALA A 354 -7.62 -22.31 8.45
N LEU A 355 -8.42 -21.40 9.00
CA LEU A 355 -7.96 -20.13 9.57
C LEU A 355 -7.07 -20.36 10.78
N HIS A 356 -7.49 -21.24 11.70
CA HIS A 356 -6.73 -21.58 12.91
C HIS A 356 -5.36 -22.24 12.63
N ARG A 357 -5.17 -22.81 11.45
CA ARG A 357 -3.87 -23.35 11.03
C ARG A 357 -2.86 -22.27 10.64
N ILE A 358 -3.31 -21.05 10.34
CA ILE A 358 -2.40 -19.95 10.04
C ILE A 358 -1.97 -19.36 11.37
N VAL A 359 -0.71 -19.57 11.74
CA VAL A 359 -0.18 -19.17 13.04
C VAL A 359 0.53 -17.83 13.00
N PHE A 360 0.96 -17.38 11.80
CA PHE A 360 1.57 -16.08 11.60
C PHE A 360 1.48 -15.64 10.14
N ASP A 361 1.49 -14.31 9.93
CA ASP A 361 1.55 -13.69 8.61
C ASP A 361 2.68 -12.66 8.52
N ILE A 362 3.39 -12.65 7.39
CA ILE A 362 4.46 -11.70 7.06
C ILE A 362 4.07 -10.96 5.79
N ASP A 363 3.62 -9.74 5.93
CA ASP A 363 3.23 -8.88 4.82
C ASP A 363 4.41 -8.06 4.29
N VAL A 364 4.59 -8.04 2.99
CA VAL A 364 5.74 -7.41 2.33
C VAL A 364 5.25 -6.41 1.30
N ASP A 365 5.28 -5.15 1.69
CA ASP A 365 4.82 -4.06 0.83
C ASP A 365 5.90 -2.99 0.69
N VAL A 366 6.20 -2.61 -0.56
CA VAL A 366 7.21 -1.59 -0.91
C VAL A 366 8.60 -1.85 -0.31
N THR A 367 9.48 -2.53 -1.04
CA THR A 367 10.78 -3.00 -0.52
C THR A 367 12.01 -2.44 -1.23
N ALA A 368 11.84 -1.44 -2.10
CA ALA A 368 12.94 -0.95 -2.95
C ALA A 368 13.01 0.58 -3.05
N THR A 369 12.55 1.29 -2.04
CA THR A 369 12.46 2.77 -2.05
C THR A 369 13.84 3.43 -2.08
N PRO A 370 14.14 4.32 -3.03
CA PRO A 370 15.46 4.94 -3.14
C PRO A 370 15.90 5.77 -1.94
N ASN A 371 15.01 6.56 -1.38
CA ASN A 371 15.24 7.38 -0.18
C ASN A 371 14.54 6.76 1.04
N PHE A 372 14.82 5.52 1.32
CA PHE A 372 14.09 4.59 2.17
C PHE A 372 13.95 5.01 3.64
N ALA A 373 12.93 4.50 4.28
CA ALA A 373 12.80 4.24 5.72
C ALA A 373 12.75 2.72 5.96
N ILE A 374 12.92 2.28 7.20
CA ILE A 374 12.74 0.88 7.58
C ILE A 374 11.62 0.81 8.62
N LEU A 375 10.45 0.51 8.14
CA LEU A 375 9.24 0.43 8.94
C LEU A 375 8.77 -1.01 9.06
N VAL A 376 8.57 -1.47 10.29
CA VAL A 376 8.06 -2.80 10.60
C VAL A 376 6.59 -2.67 10.98
N ALA A 377 5.73 -3.44 10.32
CA ALA A 377 4.31 -3.46 10.61
C ALA A 377 4.06 -3.93 12.04
N ASP A 378 3.28 -3.14 12.78
CA ASP A 378 2.88 -3.45 14.15
C ASP A 378 1.39 -3.16 14.32
N PRO A 379 0.55 -4.19 14.52
CA PRO A 379 -0.88 -4.00 14.74
C PRO A 379 -1.21 -3.06 15.91
N ALA A 380 -0.32 -2.92 16.91
CA ALA A 380 -0.50 -1.96 18.00
C ALA A 380 -0.50 -0.50 17.54
N ASN A 381 0.16 -0.20 16.43
CA ASN A 381 0.26 1.14 15.85
C ASN A 381 -0.80 1.42 14.75
N ALA A 382 -1.71 0.50 14.51
CA ALA A 382 -2.70 0.62 13.43
C ALA A 382 -3.84 1.65 13.71
N GLY A 383 -3.80 2.37 14.81
CA GLY A 383 -4.77 3.43 15.15
C GLY A 383 -6.15 2.93 15.62
N ASN A 384 -6.58 1.74 15.24
CA ASN A 384 -7.87 1.13 15.61
C ASN A 384 -7.68 -0.30 16.13
N VAL A 385 -6.75 -0.50 17.03
CA VAL A 385 -6.43 -1.82 17.61
C VAL A 385 -7.62 -2.51 18.29
N ASN A 386 -8.60 -1.74 18.79
CA ASN A 386 -9.79 -2.30 19.44
C ASN A 386 -10.71 -3.08 18.49
N ARG A 387 -10.52 -2.98 17.17
CA ARG A 387 -11.26 -3.78 16.18
C ARG A 387 -10.64 -5.15 15.95
N PHE A 388 -9.42 -5.38 16.38
CA PHE A 388 -8.73 -6.65 16.23
C PHE A 388 -9.04 -7.57 17.41
N PRO A 389 -9.06 -8.90 17.22
CA PRO A 389 -9.10 -9.87 18.30
C PRO A 389 -7.94 -9.65 19.29
N PRO A 390 -8.16 -9.92 20.60
CA PRO A 390 -7.20 -9.57 21.66
C PRO A 390 -5.80 -10.18 21.51
N ASN A 391 -5.68 -11.33 20.84
CA ASN A 391 -4.41 -12.03 20.63
C ASN A 391 -3.52 -11.41 19.54
N VAL A 392 -4.08 -10.64 18.61
CA VAL A 392 -3.33 -10.14 17.43
C VAL A 392 -2.13 -9.30 17.85
N VAL A 393 -2.34 -8.31 18.71
CA VAL A 393 -1.28 -7.38 19.10
C VAL A 393 -0.15 -8.06 19.90
N PRO A 394 -0.42 -8.80 20.99
CA PRO A 394 0.66 -9.42 21.76
C PRO A 394 1.43 -10.47 20.96
N ASP A 395 0.74 -11.32 20.20
CA ASP A 395 1.38 -12.43 19.47
C ASP A 395 2.17 -11.94 18.23
N SER A 396 1.82 -10.79 17.67
CA SER A 396 2.58 -10.16 16.58
C SER A 396 3.98 -9.69 16.97
N ARG A 397 4.26 -9.52 18.27
CA ARG A 397 5.55 -9.05 18.77
C ARG A 397 6.72 -9.94 18.41
N VAL A 398 6.49 -11.23 18.16
CA VAL A 398 7.54 -12.14 17.71
C VAL A 398 8.14 -11.65 16.40
N GLY A 399 7.34 -11.45 15.38
CA GLY A 399 7.83 -10.96 14.08
C GLY A 399 8.44 -9.55 14.15
N ASN A 400 7.82 -8.63 14.93
CA ASN A 400 8.39 -7.30 15.14
C ASN A 400 9.79 -7.38 15.77
N LYS A 401 9.97 -8.24 16.76
CA LYS A 401 11.26 -8.47 17.42
C LYS A 401 12.29 -9.03 16.44
N ASP A 402 11.93 -10.06 15.68
CA ASP A 402 12.84 -10.71 14.73
C ASP A 402 13.32 -9.74 13.65
N PHE A 403 12.44 -8.88 13.13
CA PHE A 403 12.84 -7.80 12.21
C PHE A 403 13.80 -6.81 12.89
N ALA A 404 13.48 -6.36 14.11
CA ALA A 404 14.33 -5.41 14.83
C ALA A 404 15.72 -6.01 15.13
N GLU A 405 15.79 -7.26 15.55
CA GLU A 405 17.04 -7.98 15.82
C GLU A 405 17.88 -8.15 14.54
N TYR A 406 17.24 -8.51 13.42
CA TYR A 406 17.95 -8.59 12.14
C TYR A 406 18.56 -7.25 11.76
N PHE A 407 17.78 -6.16 11.73
CA PHE A 407 18.27 -4.85 11.35
C PHE A 407 19.36 -4.34 12.30
N HIS A 408 19.19 -4.55 13.60
CA HIS A 408 20.22 -4.23 14.58
C HIS A 408 21.52 -5.00 14.32
N SER A 409 21.44 -6.29 13.95
CA SER A 409 22.61 -7.13 13.67
C SER A 409 23.44 -6.64 12.47
N VAL A 410 22.81 -5.91 11.55
CA VAL A 410 23.48 -5.30 10.38
C VAL A 410 23.74 -3.81 10.55
N GLY A 411 23.55 -3.27 11.76
CA GLY A 411 23.85 -1.88 12.11
C GLY A 411 22.86 -0.85 11.61
N ILE A 412 21.60 -1.25 11.36
CA ILE A 412 20.52 -0.38 10.93
C ILE A 412 19.40 -0.43 11.96
N GLU A 413 18.78 0.70 12.22
CA GLU A 413 17.57 0.74 13.06
C GLU A 413 16.31 0.53 12.21
N SER A 414 15.32 -0.13 12.81
CA SER A 414 13.93 -0.15 12.32
C SER A 414 13.02 0.61 13.27
N ARG A 415 11.83 0.97 12.80
CA ARG A 415 10.78 1.55 13.63
C ARG A 415 9.49 0.81 13.39
N ASN A 416 8.77 0.53 14.47
CA ASN A 416 7.42 -0.02 14.37
C ASN A 416 6.47 1.06 13.86
N ALA A 417 5.65 0.71 12.87
CA ALA A 417 4.65 1.59 12.29
C ALA A 417 3.37 0.81 12.00
N GLY A 418 2.24 1.46 12.16
CA GLY A 418 0.97 0.95 11.65
C GLY A 418 0.80 1.40 10.18
N PHE A 419 0.25 0.53 9.36
CA PHE A 419 -0.08 0.88 7.97
C PHE A 419 -1.46 1.56 7.83
N GLY A 420 -2.00 2.13 8.91
CA GLY A 420 -3.32 2.74 8.90
C GLY A 420 -4.45 1.73 8.99
N ASN A 421 -5.68 2.20 8.76
CA ASN A 421 -6.88 1.38 8.97
C ASN A 421 -7.11 0.31 7.89
N ASP A 422 -6.61 0.51 6.68
CA ASP A 422 -6.73 -0.40 5.55
C ASP A 422 -5.46 -0.28 4.69
N GLY A 423 -4.30 -0.22 5.35
CA GLY A 423 -3.05 0.18 4.72
C GLY A 423 -2.41 -0.89 3.85
N THR A 424 -2.61 -2.18 4.15
CA THR A 424 -2.07 -3.30 3.35
C THR A 424 -2.74 -4.62 3.75
N ASP A 425 -2.41 -5.72 3.08
CA ASP A 425 -3.06 -7.03 3.20
C ASP A 425 -3.01 -7.65 4.60
N SER A 426 -1.99 -7.34 5.41
CA SER A 426 -1.90 -7.73 6.84
C SER A 426 -3.12 -7.33 7.67
N ASN A 427 -3.83 -6.28 7.26
CA ASN A 427 -5.07 -5.87 7.91
C ASN A 427 -6.14 -6.97 7.86
N SER A 428 -6.26 -7.68 6.74
CA SER A 428 -7.19 -8.81 6.57
C SER A 428 -6.88 -9.94 7.56
N PHE A 429 -5.61 -10.20 7.83
CA PHE A 429 -5.15 -11.19 8.81
C PHE A 429 -5.41 -10.72 10.24
N SER A 430 -5.09 -9.47 10.56
CA SER A 430 -5.39 -8.87 11.87
C SER A 430 -6.87 -8.96 12.20
N LEU A 431 -7.77 -8.63 11.27
CA LEU A 431 -9.22 -8.75 11.46
C LEU A 431 -9.67 -10.20 11.65
N ALA A 432 -8.96 -11.16 11.08
CA ALA A 432 -9.22 -12.58 11.21
C ALA A 432 -8.62 -13.20 12.50
N GLY A 433 -7.92 -12.42 13.31
CA GLY A 433 -7.29 -12.89 14.56
C GLY A 433 -5.95 -13.57 14.38
N ILE A 434 -5.31 -13.37 13.23
CA ILE A 434 -3.99 -13.94 12.91
C ILE A 434 -2.92 -12.91 13.25
N PRO A 435 -1.95 -13.27 14.12
CA PRO A 435 -0.79 -12.43 14.40
C PRO A 435 0.01 -12.17 13.14
N ASN A 436 0.53 -10.95 13.00
CA ASN A 436 1.27 -10.57 11.81
C ASN A 436 2.35 -9.53 12.08
N SER A 437 3.27 -9.44 11.18
CA SER A 437 4.24 -8.37 11.04
C SER A 437 4.55 -8.18 9.56
N GLY A 438 5.40 -7.24 9.23
CA GLY A 438 5.76 -7.00 7.84
C GLY A 438 6.74 -5.86 7.71
N ILE A 439 7.05 -5.50 6.47
CA ILE A 439 8.03 -4.47 6.19
C ILE A 439 7.56 -3.54 5.08
N LEU A 440 7.84 -2.25 5.29
CA LEU A 440 7.61 -1.18 4.34
C LEU A 440 8.85 -0.28 4.30
N THR A 441 9.37 0.04 3.11
CA THR A 441 10.46 1.03 2.97
C THR A 441 9.96 2.43 2.70
N GLN A 442 8.67 2.66 2.82
CA GLN A 442 7.93 3.89 2.62
C GLN A 442 7.85 4.33 1.14
N GLN A 443 6.86 5.09 0.84
CA GLN A 443 6.68 5.75 -0.45
C GLN A 443 6.14 7.16 -0.24
N ASP A 444 6.01 7.93 -1.30
CA ASP A 444 5.45 9.28 -1.28
C ASP A 444 6.33 10.33 -0.60
N CYS A 445 5.75 11.40 -0.18
CA CYS A 445 6.35 12.46 0.61
C CYS A 445 5.81 12.38 2.05
N CYS A 446 6.52 12.72 3.07
CA CYS A 446 7.86 13.32 3.03
C CYS A 446 8.72 12.76 4.14
N LYS A 447 9.97 12.41 3.82
CA LYS A 447 10.99 11.99 4.78
C LYS A 447 11.38 13.18 5.66
N LYS A 448 11.37 12.98 6.97
CA LYS A 448 11.58 14.01 8.00
C LYS A 448 13.04 14.07 8.46
N HIS A 449 13.40 15.13 9.17
CA HIS A 449 14.77 15.31 9.69
C HIS A 449 15.25 14.13 10.54
N TRP A 450 14.41 13.61 11.43
CA TRP A 450 14.79 12.48 12.28
C TRP A 450 14.97 11.18 11.47
N GLU A 451 14.22 11.00 10.38
CA GLU A 451 14.36 9.85 9.49
C GLU A 451 15.65 9.94 8.66
N VAL A 452 16.01 11.14 8.24
CA VAL A 452 17.32 11.38 7.59
C VAL A 452 18.48 11.12 8.57
N GLN A 453 18.35 11.49 9.85
CA GLN A 453 19.34 11.18 10.86
C GLN A 453 19.47 9.67 11.10
N LEU A 454 18.39 8.93 11.01
CA LEU A 454 18.34 7.49 11.28
C LEU A 454 18.81 6.65 10.10
N TRP A 455 18.34 6.98 8.89
CA TRP A 455 18.56 6.16 7.69
C TRP A 455 19.36 6.87 6.58
N GLY A 456 19.83 8.08 6.80
CA GLY A 456 20.51 8.86 5.77
C GLY A 456 19.54 9.37 4.69
N GLY A 457 20.08 9.69 3.52
CA GLY A 457 19.29 10.23 2.42
C GLY A 457 19.04 11.73 2.55
N PHE A 458 17.86 12.20 2.12
CA PHE A 458 17.51 13.63 2.06
C PHE A 458 16.03 13.86 2.44
N LEU A 459 15.72 15.10 2.81
CA LEU A 459 14.35 15.51 3.10
C LEU A 459 13.49 15.48 1.83
N GLY A 460 12.25 15.05 1.96
CA GLY A 460 11.29 15.02 0.86
C GLY A 460 10.91 13.62 0.42
N ASN A 461 10.72 13.45 -0.87
CA ASN A 461 10.19 12.21 -1.38
C ASN A 461 11.02 10.97 -1.03
N PHE A 462 10.35 9.97 -0.50
CA PHE A 462 10.95 8.66 -0.29
C PHE A 462 11.33 8.00 -1.62
N GLU A 463 10.52 8.17 -2.64
CA GLU A 463 10.76 7.60 -3.98
C GLU A 463 11.91 8.28 -4.77
N GLY A 464 12.58 9.23 -4.17
CA GLY A 464 13.70 9.93 -4.78
C GLY A 464 13.27 10.99 -5.82
N ASN A 465 14.25 11.48 -6.59
CA ASN A 465 14.03 12.47 -7.62
C ASN A 465 13.63 11.81 -8.94
N VAL A 466 12.37 11.47 -9.09
CA VAL A 466 11.87 11.15 -10.43
C VAL A 466 11.75 12.45 -11.23
N PRO A 467 12.41 12.60 -12.40
CA PRO A 467 12.40 13.86 -13.14
C PRO A 467 10.99 14.35 -13.44
N GLY A 468 10.73 15.61 -13.14
CA GLY A 468 9.42 16.25 -13.33
C GLY A 468 8.42 16.02 -12.20
N PHE A 469 8.87 15.56 -11.05
CA PHE A 469 8.03 15.10 -9.99
C PHE A 469 8.45 15.67 -8.63
N ASN A 470 7.58 16.46 -7.98
CA ASN A 470 7.88 17.15 -6.72
C ASN A 470 7.26 16.52 -5.49
N GLY A 471 6.54 15.43 -5.61
CA GLY A 471 5.73 14.87 -4.55
C GLY A 471 5.69 13.35 -4.45
N GLY A 472 6.58 12.59 -5.10
CA GLY A 472 6.47 11.14 -5.18
C GLY A 472 5.51 10.69 -6.29
N CYS A 473 5.54 9.42 -6.67
CA CYS A 473 4.78 8.91 -7.80
C CYS A 473 3.27 8.90 -7.55
N VAL A 474 2.86 8.82 -6.30
CA VAL A 474 1.46 8.77 -5.87
C VAL A 474 0.71 10.09 -6.12
N ASP A 475 1.42 11.23 -6.16
CA ASP A 475 0.82 12.54 -6.46
C ASP A 475 0.33 12.68 -7.90
N GLN A 476 0.78 11.80 -8.76
CA GLN A 476 0.26 11.79 -10.12
C GLN A 476 -1.07 11.05 -10.15
N PRO A 477 -2.08 11.58 -10.83
CA PRO A 477 -3.41 10.95 -10.86
C PRO A 477 -3.39 9.53 -11.41
N HIS A 478 -2.26 9.10 -12.00
CA HIS A 478 -2.14 7.83 -12.70
C HIS A 478 -0.88 7.02 -12.35
N ARG A 479 -0.06 7.45 -11.42
CA ARG A 479 1.17 6.75 -10.97
C ARG A 479 2.05 6.19 -12.11
N TRP A 480 2.12 6.88 -13.25
CA TRP A 480 2.90 6.40 -14.42
C TRP A 480 4.40 6.42 -14.18
N CYS A 481 4.85 7.19 -13.20
CA CYS A 481 6.24 7.24 -12.79
C CYS A 481 6.67 6.03 -11.95
N ASP A 482 5.76 5.22 -11.42
CA ASP A 482 6.11 3.99 -10.73
C ASP A 482 6.49 2.89 -11.72
N ASN A 483 7.71 3.00 -12.19
CA ASN A 483 8.36 2.10 -13.13
C ASN A 483 9.69 1.60 -12.55
N LEU A 484 10.41 0.79 -13.32
CA LEU A 484 11.66 0.17 -12.86
C LEU A 484 12.70 1.16 -12.34
N SER A 485 12.74 2.41 -12.85
CA SER A 485 13.68 3.45 -12.42
C SER A 485 13.37 4.02 -11.04
N ASN A 486 12.18 3.77 -10.53
CA ASN A 486 11.73 4.20 -9.18
C ASN A 486 12.14 3.22 -8.07
N ASN A 487 13.05 2.30 -8.35
CA ASN A 487 13.48 1.26 -7.42
C ASN A 487 15.00 1.29 -7.22
N ASP A 488 15.44 1.04 -6.01
CA ASP A 488 16.85 0.90 -5.65
C ASP A 488 17.22 -0.57 -5.45
N ARG A 489 18.27 -1.02 -6.14
CA ARG A 489 18.72 -2.42 -6.11
C ARG A 489 19.32 -2.84 -4.78
N PHE A 490 20.03 -1.93 -4.13
CA PHE A 490 20.66 -2.19 -2.84
C PHE A 490 19.59 -2.34 -1.76
N VAL A 491 18.63 -1.42 -1.73
CA VAL A 491 17.51 -1.46 -0.78
C VAL A 491 16.70 -2.72 -0.97
N LEU A 492 16.36 -3.08 -2.22
CA LEU A 492 15.65 -4.31 -2.53
C LEU A 492 16.38 -5.55 -1.98
N GLU A 493 17.69 -5.70 -2.26
CA GLU A 493 18.47 -6.85 -1.76
C GLU A 493 18.53 -6.87 -0.24
N PHE A 494 18.82 -5.72 0.35
CA PHE A 494 19.01 -5.55 1.78
C PHE A 494 17.73 -5.88 2.55
N VAL A 495 16.58 -5.37 2.12
CA VAL A 495 15.28 -5.64 2.74
C VAL A 495 14.83 -7.08 2.48
N THR A 496 15.07 -7.61 1.28
CA THR A 496 14.76 -9.02 1.01
C THR A 496 15.54 -9.97 1.94
N LYS A 497 16.78 -9.63 2.29
CA LYS A 497 17.55 -10.43 3.28
C LYS A 497 16.92 -10.40 4.66
N ALA A 498 16.37 -9.26 5.10
CA ALA A 498 15.64 -9.15 6.36
C ALA A 498 14.40 -10.05 6.34
N VAL A 499 13.56 -9.92 5.32
CA VAL A 499 12.36 -10.76 5.15
C VAL A 499 12.73 -12.24 5.09
N ALA A 500 13.80 -12.60 4.36
CA ALA A 500 14.27 -13.99 4.28
C ALA A 500 14.71 -14.56 5.63
N SER A 501 15.42 -13.76 6.44
CA SER A 501 15.83 -14.15 7.79
C SER A 501 14.64 -14.39 8.69
N VAL A 502 13.72 -13.43 8.76
CA VAL A 502 12.51 -13.53 9.59
C VAL A 502 11.61 -14.68 9.13
N THR A 503 11.42 -14.84 7.80
CA THR A 503 10.67 -15.98 7.26
C THR A 503 11.29 -17.32 7.69
N PHE A 504 12.63 -17.41 7.68
CA PHE A 504 13.32 -18.64 8.09
C PHE A 504 13.15 -18.92 9.59
N GLU A 505 13.31 -17.91 10.45
CA GLU A 505 13.19 -18.06 11.90
C GLU A 505 11.76 -18.46 12.28
N LEU A 506 10.73 -17.74 11.81
CA LEU A 506 9.32 -18.07 12.07
C LEU A 506 8.92 -19.44 11.50
N ALA A 507 9.45 -19.79 10.31
CA ALA A 507 9.18 -21.10 9.72
C ALA A 507 9.78 -22.27 10.54
N ASN A 508 10.75 -22.02 11.42
CA ASN A 508 11.39 -23.01 12.26
C ASN A 508 11.06 -22.86 13.77
N ASP A 509 10.29 -21.86 14.13
CA ASP A 509 9.82 -21.68 15.52
C ASP A 509 8.68 -22.65 15.81
N ALA A 510 8.99 -23.67 16.60
CA ALA A 510 8.02 -24.69 17.02
C ALA A 510 7.04 -24.19 18.11
N SER A 511 7.27 -23.01 18.68
CA SER A 511 6.41 -22.45 19.74
C SER A 511 5.19 -21.71 19.17
N LEU A 512 5.24 -21.31 17.89
CA LEU A 512 4.14 -20.61 17.25
C LEU A 512 2.88 -21.48 17.15
N GLY A 513 1.75 -20.92 17.52
CA GLY A 513 0.46 -21.62 17.51
C GLY A 513 0.25 -22.63 18.66
N GLN A 514 1.21 -22.78 19.54
CA GLN A 514 1.01 -23.49 20.80
C GLN A 514 0.32 -22.52 21.78
N THR A 515 -0.98 -22.41 21.68
CA THR A 515 -1.77 -21.84 22.78
C THR A 515 -1.58 -22.76 23.99
N GLU A 516 -0.99 -22.26 25.07
CA GLU A 516 -1.09 -22.93 26.36
C GLU A 516 -2.59 -23.05 26.63
N LEU A 517 -3.09 -24.31 26.60
CA LEU A 517 -4.40 -24.64 27.12
C LEU A 517 -4.28 -24.54 28.65
N GLU A 518 -4.45 -23.32 29.18
CA GLU A 518 -4.78 -23.14 30.61
C GLU A 518 -6.28 -23.37 30.87
#